data_c87a3123dcd674d9f58215f9fa6f51e1
#
_entry.id   c87a3123dcd674d9f58215f9fa6f51e1
#
_cell.length_a   1.000
_cell.length_b   1.000
_cell.length_c   1.000
_cell.angle_alpha   90.00
_cell.angle_beta   90.00
_cell.angle_gamma   90.00
#
_symmetry.space_group_name_H-M   'P 1'
#
loop_
_entity.id
_entity.type
_entity.pdbx_description
1 polymer ?
#
loop_
_entity_poly.entity_id
_entity_poly.type
_entity_poly.pdbx_seq_one_letter_code
_entity_poly.pdbx_strand_id
1 'polypeptide(L)'
;LQQLTKRQSMNSIGKEQVKTKADPYKILLTEDEIPTHWYNILGDMKTQPQPTLDPENNQPVTREYYSKLYSQGCVDQEFSTEKWIEIPDEVRDLYKIWRPTPLVRAKRLEKILGTDCKIYYKNEGVSPSGSHKTNSAIPQVYYAAKDGVKKIITETGAGQWGSAVAFAAQLFGLKCEVFMVRGPYNQKPSRRRLMHLWGAHVTPSPSDQTSVGRKQLAENPDSRGSLGTAISEAIEYASRDAGSKYVIGSIQNFVLLHQTVIGQECITQFGKVDEFPDTIIAPLGGGANFAGIAFPFMESVLNGSKKIKFIASEPATCPKLSEGEFRYDYGDVGKKTPLFPMYTLGHDFMPVPNHSGRPKISWCRIDHLSTYKGWLYHGT
;
A
#
# COMPACT_ATOMS: atom_id res chain seq x y z
N LEU A 1 26.27 -56.08 -55.56
CA LEU A 1 25.05 -55.35 -55.21
C LEU A 1 24.22 -56.03 -54.10
N GLN A 2 24.90 -56.54 -53.08
CA GLN A 2 24.30 -57.06 -51.85
C GLN A 2 25.34 -57.05 -50.76
N GLN A 3 25.55 -55.95 -50.08
CA GLN A 3 26.33 -55.89 -48.85
C GLN A 3 26.46 -54.45 -48.45
N LEU A 4 25.46 -53.96 -47.78
CA LEU A 4 25.52 -52.71 -46.95
C LEU A 4 24.20 -52.50 -46.21
N THR A 5 23.77 -53.51 -45.46
CA THR A 5 22.65 -53.36 -44.49
C THR A 5 23.03 -54.14 -43.24
N LYS A 6 23.93 -53.54 -42.43
CA LYS A 6 24.11 -53.85 -40.99
C LYS A 6 24.97 -52.80 -40.31
N ARG A 7 24.34 -51.72 -39.90
CA ARG A 7 24.75 -50.82 -38.82
C ARG A 7 23.47 -50.16 -38.36
N GLN A 8 22.72 -50.62 -37.42
CA GLN A 8 22.95 -50.93 -36.06
C GLN A 8 22.27 -49.98 -35.15
N SER A 9 21.30 -50.50 -34.57
CA SER A 9 20.87 -50.20 -33.21
C SER A 9 22.03 -50.23 -32.23
N MET A 10 22.56 -49.09 -31.84
CA MET A 10 23.25 -48.91 -30.56
C MET A 10 23.27 -47.45 -30.15
N ASN A 11 22.78 -47.26 -28.93
CA ASN A 11 22.84 -46.05 -28.12
C ASN A 11 21.65 -45.09 -28.17
N SER A 12 20.51 -45.56 -27.68
CA SER A 12 19.63 -44.73 -26.83
C SER A 12 20.15 -44.80 -25.38
N ILE A 13 21.32 -44.22 -25.11
CA ILE A 13 21.67 -43.81 -23.77
C ILE A 13 20.81 -42.58 -23.52
N GLY A 14 19.80 -42.74 -22.67
CA GLY A 14 18.97 -41.67 -22.20
C GLY A 14 19.85 -40.54 -21.66
N LYS A 15 19.97 -39.45 -22.40
CA LYS A 15 20.36 -38.18 -21.83
C LYS A 15 19.20 -37.76 -20.94
N GLU A 16 19.26 -38.11 -19.67
CA GLU A 16 18.56 -37.33 -18.65
C GLU A 16 18.98 -35.89 -18.92
N GLN A 17 18.05 -35.12 -19.50
CA GLN A 17 18.20 -33.68 -19.54
C GLN A 17 18.10 -33.24 -18.07
N VAL A 18 19.24 -33.02 -17.45
CA VAL A 18 19.33 -32.25 -16.22
C VAL A 18 18.68 -30.93 -16.58
N LYS A 19 17.39 -30.76 -16.19
CA LYS A 19 16.72 -29.50 -16.29
C LYS A 19 17.49 -28.54 -15.40
N THR A 20 18.39 -27.75 -15.96
CA THR A 20 19.02 -26.65 -15.24
C THR A 20 17.88 -25.74 -14.76
N LYS A 21 17.79 -25.58 -13.44
CA LYS A 21 16.76 -24.73 -12.81
C LYS A 21 16.84 -23.35 -13.46
N ALA A 22 15.72 -22.86 -14.00
CA ALA A 22 15.69 -21.55 -14.63
C ALA A 22 16.14 -20.48 -13.61
N ASP A 23 17.09 -19.63 -13.98
CA ASP A 23 17.61 -18.55 -13.15
C ASP A 23 17.43 -17.19 -13.86
N PRO A 24 16.19 -16.75 -14.08
CA PRO A 24 15.89 -15.52 -14.80
C PRO A 24 16.19 -14.27 -13.96
N TYR A 25 16.50 -13.14 -14.64
CA TYR A 25 16.54 -11.83 -13.99
C TYR A 25 15.16 -11.31 -13.63
N LYS A 26 14.14 -11.60 -14.44
CA LYS A 26 12.76 -11.16 -14.25
C LYS A 26 11.84 -12.36 -14.33
N ILE A 27 10.95 -12.45 -13.37
CA ILE A 27 9.87 -13.42 -13.35
C ILE A 27 8.58 -12.65 -13.63
N LEU A 28 7.95 -12.97 -14.75
CA LEU A 28 6.74 -12.32 -15.24
C LEU A 28 5.54 -13.26 -15.12
N LEU A 29 4.38 -12.68 -14.96
CA LEU A 29 3.07 -13.33 -15.08
C LEU A 29 2.36 -12.80 -16.32
N THR A 30 1.34 -13.51 -16.74
CA THR A 30 0.40 -13.09 -17.79
C THR A 30 -0.80 -12.36 -17.18
N GLU A 31 -1.63 -11.67 -17.96
CA GLU A 31 -2.77 -10.91 -17.45
C GLU A 31 -3.83 -11.79 -16.78
N ASP A 32 -4.00 -13.03 -17.22
CA ASP A 32 -4.89 -14.02 -16.63
C ASP A 32 -4.41 -14.53 -15.25
N GLU A 33 -3.14 -14.30 -14.91
CA GLU A 33 -2.57 -14.60 -13.59
C GLU A 33 -2.70 -13.43 -12.58
N ILE A 34 -3.35 -12.33 -12.95
CA ILE A 34 -3.73 -11.27 -12.00
C ILE A 34 -4.71 -11.85 -10.97
N PRO A 35 -4.48 -11.64 -9.66
CA PRO A 35 -5.38 -12.14 -8.63
C PRO A 35 -6.84 -11.75 -8.87
N THR A 36 -7.75 -12.69 -8.65
CA THR A 36 -9.21 -12.46 -8.75
C THR A 36 -9.82 -11.99 -7.44
N HIS A 37 -9.10 -12.16 -6.33
CA HIS A 37 -9.53 -11.78 -4.99
C HIS A 37 -8.42 -11.06 -4.26
N TRP A 38 -8.76 -10.15 -3.37
CA TRP A 38 -7.86 -9.65 -2.36
C TRP A 38 -7.81 -10.63 -1.18
N TYR A 39 -6.63 -10.81 -0.61
CA TYR A 39 -6.44 -11.61 0.61
C TYR A 39 -6.65 -10.74 1.85
N ASN A 40 -7.62 -11.09 2.67
CA ASN A 40 -7.89 -10.44 3.94
C ASN A 40 -7.33 -11.27 5.09
N ILE A 41 -6.26 -10.80 5.69
CA ILE A 41 -5.60 -11.50 6.81
C ILE A 41 -6.53 -11.70 8.02
N LEU A 42 -7.56 -10.84 8.20
CA LEU A 42 -8.51 -10.96 9.30
C LEU A 42 -9.26 -12.29 9.28
N GLY A 43 -9.45 -12.89 8.10
CA GLY A 43 -10.08 -14.21 7.95
C GLY A 43 -9.25 -15.37 8.51
N ASP A 44 -7.93 -15.20 8.65
CA ASP A 44 -7.03 -16.22 9.19
C ASP A 44 -6.56 -15.91 10.64
N MET A 45 -6.91 -14.74 11.16
CA MET A 45 -6.52 -14.35 12.51
C MET A 45 -7.41 -15.01 13.59
N LYS A 46 -6.80 -15.68 14.55
CA LYS A 46 -7.51 -16.27 15.71
C LYS A 46 -8.09 -15.21 16.66
N THR A 47 -7.42 -14.06 16.75
CA THR A 47 -7.83 -12.94 17.57
C THR A 47 -7.93 -11.72 16.68
N GLN A 48 -9.10 -11.12 16.64
CA GLN A 48 -9.30 -9.89 15.86
C GLN A 48 -8.57 -8.71 16.51
N PRO A 49 -8.08 -7.73 15.70
CA PRO A 49 -7.46 -6.53 16.22
C PRO A 49 -8.46 -5.69 17.04
N GLN A 50 -7.93 -4.80 17.86
CA GLN A 50 -8.75 -3.84 18.61
C GLN A 50 -9.55 -2.97 17.64
N PRO A 51 -10.84 -2.63 17.94
CA PRO A 51 -11.65 -1.81 17.07
C PRO A 51 -11.13 -0.37 17.02
N THR A 52 -11.36 0.30 15.92
CA THR A 52 -11.24 1.76 15.84
C THR A 52 -12.37 2.40 16.66
N LEU A 53 -12.09 3.48 17.39
CA LEU A 53 -13.05 4.13 18.27
C LEU A 53 -13.50 5.50 17.74
N ASP A 54 -14.78 5.79 17.95
CA ASP A 54 -15.32 7.11 17.76
C ASP A 54 -14.81 8.04 18.88
N PRO A 55 -14.15 9.16 18.56
CA PRO A 55 -13.57 10.06 19.55
C PRO A 55 -14.59 10.79 20.42
N GLU A 56 -15.87 10.84 20.02
CA GLU A 56 -16.91 11.53 20.78
C GLU A 56 -17.41 10.70 21.97
N ASN A 57 -17.43 9.37 21.81
CA ASN A 57 -18.03 8.48 22.83
C ASN A 57 -17.14 7.31 23.24
N ASN A 58 -15.96 7.14 22.61
CA ASN A 58 -15.02 6.02 22.81
C ASN A 58 -15.64 4.63 22.57
N GLN A 59 -16.69 4.56 21.74
CA GLN A 59 -17.26 3.29 21.30
C GLN A 59 -16.67 2.86 19.95
N PRO A 60 -16.71 1.58 19.62
CA PRO A 60 -16.32 1.13 18.27
C PRO A 60 -17.08 1.90 17.19
N VAL A 61 -16.37 2.40 16.19
CA VAL A 61 -16.97 3.08 15.04
C VAL A 61 -17.95 2.17 14.32
N THR A 62 -19.03 2.76 13.83
CA THR A 62 -20.06 2.04 13.07
C THR A 62 -19.84 2.19 11.57
N ARG A 63 -20.50 1.31 10.78
CA ARG A 63 -20.54 1.46 9.31
C ARG A 63 -21.11 2.82 8.89
N GLU A 64 -22.10 3.32 9.58
CA GLU A 64 -22.70 4.64 9.34
C GLU A 64 -21.69 5.77 9.56
N TYR A 65 -20.89 5.71 10.62
CA TYR A 65 -19.80 6.67 10.86
C TYR A 65 -18.84 6.74 9.66
N TYR A 66 -18.37 5.59 9.19
CA TYR A 66 -17.44 5.52 8.05
C TYR A 66 -18.09 5.92 6.72
N SER A 67 -19.37 5.62 6.50
CA SER A 67 -20.10 5.97 5.28
C SER A 67 -20.23 7.47 5.05
N LYS A 68 -20.05 8.29 6.09
CA LYS A 68 -19.98 9.76 5.95
C LYS A 68 -18.73 10.19 5.16
N LEU A 69 -17.64 9.46 5.26
CA LEU A 69 -16.35 9.78 4.63
C LEU A 69 -16.03 8.91 3.42
N TYR A 70 -16.23 7.60 3.54
CA TYR A 70 -15.80 6.60 2.54
C TYR A 70 -16.97 6.08 1.72
N SER A 71 -16.67 5.53 0.55
CA SER A 71 -17.63 4.83 -0.29
C SER A 71 -18.07 3.51 0.34
N GLN A 72 -19.32 3.07 0.01
CA GLN A 72 -19.94 1.91 0.65
C GLN A 72 -19.10 0.63 0.49
N GLY A 73 -18.58 0.35 -0.72
CA GLY A 73 -17.74 -0.84 -0.92
C GLY A 73 -16.46 -0.84 -0.07
N CYS A 74 -15.86 0.34 0.18
CA CYS A 74 -14.70 0.45 1.10
C CYS A 74 -15.13 0.23 2.55
N VAL A 75 -16.32 0.71 2.95
CA VAL A 75 -16.87 0.47 4.29
C VAL A 75 -17.15 -1.01 4.51
N ASP A 76 -17.73 -1.69 3.52
CA ASP A 76 -17.99 -3.12 3.62
C ASP A 76 -16.70 -3.92 3.80
N GLN A 77 -15.65 -3.57 3.07
CA GLN A 77 -14.33 -4.18 3.19
C GLN A 77 -13.63 -3.86 4.52
N GLU A 78 -13.81 -2.65 5.07
CA GLU A 78 -13.22 -2.29 6.37
C GLU A 78 -13.68 -3.20 7.50
N PHE A 79 -14.95 -3.62 7.47
CA PHE A 79 -15.56 -4.45 8.50
C PHE A 79 -15.65 -5.94 8.14
N SER A 80 -15.13 -6.33 6.98
CA SER A 80 -15.19 -7.73 6.57
C SER A 80 -14.13 -8.58 7.26
N THR A 81 -14.55 -9.78 7.69
CA THR A 81 -13.66 -10.85 8.16
C THR A 81 -13.58 -12.01 7.16
N GLU A 82 -14.21 -11.87 6.00
CA GLU A 82 -14.06 -12.86 4.93
C GLU A 82 -12.61 -12.91 4.44
N LYS A 83 -12.06 -14.10 4.33
CA LYS A 83 -10.66 -14.32 3.94
C LYS A 83 -10.35 -13.85 2.52
N TRP A 84 -11.24 -14.10 1.59
CA TRP A 84 -11.08 -13.74 0.19
C TRP A 84 -12.20 -12.82 -0.24
N ILE A 85 -11.85 -11.64 -0.68
CA ILE A 85 -12.79 -10.62 -1.14
C ILE A 85 -12.59 -10.44 -2.64
N GLU A 86 -13.64 -10.65 -3.42
CA GLU A 86 -13.61 -10.58 -4.87
C GLU A 86 -13.16 -9.19 -5.36
N ILE A 87 -12.28 -9.18 -6.36
CA ILE A 87 -11.88 -7.96 -7.07
C ILE A 87 -12.87 -7.76 -8.23
N PRO A 88 -13.65 -6.67 -8.26
CA PRO A 88 -14.56 -6.40 -9.38
C PRO A 88 -13.86 -6.48 -10.74
N ASP A 89 -14.52 -7.03 -11.74
CA ASP A 89 -13.94 -7.20 -13.08
C ASP A 89 -13.45 -5.87 -13.66
N GLU A 90 -14.20 -4.78 -13.47
CA GLU A 90 -13.81 -3.44 -13.93
C GLU A 90 -12.50 -2.96 -13.25
N VAL A 91 -12.28 -3.30 -11.99
CA VAL A 91 -11.03 -3.00 -11.27
C VAL A 91 -9.89 -3.86 -11.83
N ARG A 92 -10.13 -5.15 -12.08
CA ARG A 92 -9.15 -6.06 -12.68
C ARG A 92 -8.75 -5.64 -14.08
N ASP A 93 -9.69 -5.19 -14.90
CA ASP A 93 -9.41 -4.69 -16.23
C ASP A 93 -8.52 -3.44 -16.20
N LEU A 94 -8.74 -2.53 -15.26
CA LEU A 94 -7.87 -1.38 -15.06
C LEU A 94 -6.49 -1.78 -14.51
N TYR A 95 -6.42 -2.83 -13.70
CA TYR A 95 -5.12 -3.35 -13.22
C TYR A 95 -4.24 -3.81 -14.38
N LYS A 96 -4.78 -4.35 -15.47
CA LYS A 96 -4.02 -4.78 -16.66
C LYS A 96 -3.20 -3.65 -17.31
N ILE A 97 -3.47 -2.38 -17.02
CA ILE A 97 -2.67 -1.25 -17.50
C ILE A 97 -1.20 -1.36 -17.03
N TRP A 98 -0.94 -1.95 -15.85
CA TRP A 98 0.44 -2.07 -15.32
C TRP A 98 0.73 -3.39 -14.61
N ARG A 99 -0.29 -4.18 -14.31
CA ARG A 99 -0.14 -5.50 -13.66
C ARG A 99 -0.27 -6.62 -14.68
N PRO A 100 0.34 -7.78 -14.41
CA PRO A 100 1.18 -8.11 -13.25
C PRO A 100 2.52 -7.37 -13.24
N THR A 101 3.00 -7.00 -12.05
CA THR A 101 4.28 -6.31 -11.94
C THR A 101 5.46 -7.31 -11.86
N PRO A 102 6.65 -6.98 -12.37
CA PRO A 102 7.76 -7.92 -12.39
C PRO A 102 8.34 -8.18 -10.99
N LEU A 103 8.67 -9.45 -10.72
CA LEU A 103 9.58 -9.84 -9.65
C LEU A 103 10.99 -9.94 -10.24
N VAL A 104 11.93 -9.15 -9.72
CA VAL A 104 13.26 -8.98 -10.30
C VAL A 104 14.33 -9.47 -9.34
N ARG A 105 15.24 -10.31 -9.83
CA ARG A 105 16.41 -10.75 -9.07
C ARG A 105 17.53 -9.71 -9.11
N ALA A 106 18.02 -9.32 -7.95
CA ALA A 106 19.05 -8.30 -7.79
C ALA A 106 20.47 -8.88 -7.82
N LYS A 107 20.83 -9.68 -8.85
CA LYS A 107 22.13 -10.39 -8.96
C LYS A 107 23.35 -9.47 -8.78
N ARG A 108 23.26 -8.21 -9.22
CA ARG A 108 24.37 -7.25 -9.06
C ARG A 108 24.53 -6.85 -7.59
N LEU A 109 23.43 -6.71 -6.83
CA LEU A 109 23.47 -6.43 -5.40
C LEU A 109 24.02 -7.63 -4.62
N GLU A 110 23.57 -8.85 -4.95
CA GLU A 110 24.10 -10.09 -4.37
C GLU A 110 25.63 -10.13 -4.50
N LYS A 111 26.14 -9.85 -5.71
CA LYS A 111 27.59 -9.80 -5.97
C LYS A 111 28.32 -8.72 -5.17
N ILE A 112 27.75 -7.52 -5.05
CA ILE A 112 28.35 -6.41 -4.29
C ILE A 112 28.43 -6.75 -2.80
N LEU A 113 27.39 -7.41 -2.27
CA LEU A 113 27.33 -7.82 -0.86
C LEU A 113 28.17 -9.05 -0.56
N GLY A 114 28.67 -9.76 -1.59
CA GLY A 114 29.43 -11.01 -1.41
C GLY A 114 28.61 -12.10 -0.72
N THR A 115 27.30 -12.18 -1.00
CA THR A 115 26.38 -13.11 -0.35
C THR A 115 25.90 -14.19 -1.30
N ASP A 116 25.67 -15.40 -0.77
CA ASP A 116 25.02 -16.50 -1.47
C ASP A 116 23.48 -16.41 -1.41
N CYS A 117 22.93 -15.45 -0.64
CA CYS A 117 21.49 -15.22 -0.57
C CYS A 117 20.97 -14.72 -1.90
N LYS A 118 19.84 -15.25 -2.34
CA LYS A 118 19.10 -14.75 -3.51
C LYS A 118 18.25 -13.55 -3.09
N ILE A 119 18.48 -12.40 -3.73
CA ILE A 119 17.79 -11.16 -3.43
C ILE A 119 16.82 -10.83 -4.57
N TYR A 120 15.54 -10.69 -4.22
CA TYR A 120 14.47 -10.31 -5.14
C TYR A 120 13.82 -9.00 -4.70
N TYR A 121 13.31 -8.23 -5.66
CA TYR A 121 12.44 -7.11 -5.38
C TYR A 121 11.23 -7.11 -6.30
N LYS A 122 10.07 -6.84 -5.74
CA LYS A 122 8.82 -6.64 -6.48
C LYS A 122 8.77 -5.20 -6.98
N ASN A 123 8.73 -5.01 -8.30
CA ASN A 123 8.84 -3.67 -8.89
C ASN A 123 7.48 -3.03 -9.12
N GLU A 124 6.94 -2.39 -8.09
CA GLU A 124 5.70 -1.60 -8.18
C GLU A 124 5.90 -0.20 -8.83
N GLY A 125 7.14 0.16 -9.18
CA GLY A 125 7.47 1.41 -9.85
C GLY A 125 7.01 1.48 -11.31
N VAL A 126 6.56 0.37 -11.89
CA VAL A 126 6.03 0.31 -13.26
C VAL A 126 4.60 0.84 -13.39
N SER A 127 3.92 1.10 -12.27
CA SER A 127 2.58 1.68 -12.29
C SER A 127 2.57 3.11 -12.83
N PRO A 128 1.44 3.63 -13.34
CA PRO A 128 1.35 5.00 -13.86
C PRO A 128 1.77 6.07 -12.87
N SER A 129 1.51 5.88 -11.57
CA SER A 129 1.95 6.81 -10.52
C SER A 129 3.40 6.58 -10.05
N GLY A 130 4.07 5.53 -10.52
CA GLY A 130 5.41 5.13 -10.12
C GLY A 130 5.48 4.54 -8.71
N SER A 131 4.39 3.94 -8.20
CA SER A 131 4.32 3.33 -6.87
C SER A 131 3.18 2.31 -6.72
N HIS A 132 3.22 1.49 -5.65
CA HIS A 132 2.17 0.55 -5.27
C HIS A 132 0.80 1.21 -4.99
N LYS A 133 0.74 2.52 -4.79
CA LYS A 133 -0.47 3.20 -4.31
C LYS A 133 -1.64 3.13 -5.30
N THR A 134 -1.36 3.00 -6.59
CA THR A 134 -2.38 2.84 -7.63
C THR A 134 -3.28 1.62 -7.39
N ASN A 135 -2.73 0.55 -6.77
CA ASN A 135 -3.49 -0.67 -6.43
C ASN A 135 -4.67 -0.40 -5.49
N SER A 136 -4.59 0.63 -4.64
CA SER A 136 -5.69 1.00 -3.75
C SER A 136 -6.46 2.23 -4.24
N ALA A 137 -5.83 3.11 -5.02
CA ALA A 137 -6.52 4.27 -5.57
C ALA A 137 -7.64 3.86 -6.55
N ILE A 138 -7.39 2.89 -7.42
CA ILE A 138 -8.38 2.40 -8.39
C ILE A 138 -9.64 1.89 -7.69
N PRO A 139 -9.60 0.89 -6.78
CA PRO A 139 -10.83 0.38 -6.18
C PRO A 139 -11.55 1.42 -5.31
N GLN A 140 -10.86 2.28 -4.58
CA GLN A 140 -11.51 3.34 -3.80
C GLN A 140 -12.31 4.30 -4.70
N VAL A 141 -11.71 4.72 -5.82
CA VAL A 141 -12.39 5.62 -6.76
C VAL A 141 -13.49 4.89 -7.53
N TYR A 142 -13.30 3.60 -7.87
CA TYR A 142 -14.34 2.75 -8.44
C TYR A 142 -15.58 2.71 -7.57
N TYR A 143 -15.44 2.39 -6.28
CA TYR A 143 -16.57 2.33 -5.36
C TYR A 143 -17.23 3.70 -5.19
N ALA A 144 -16.46 4.77 -5.15
CA ALA A 144 -17.01 6.12 -5.11
C ALA A 144 -17.82 6.47 -6.38
N ALA A 145 -17.35 6.05 -7.55
CA ALA A 145 -18.10 6.20 -8.80
C ALA A 145 -19.41 5.39 -8.79
N LYS A 146 -19.38 4.15 -8.27
CA LYS A 146 -20.58 3.30 -8.10
C LYS A 146 -21.60 3.92 -7.13
N ASP A 147 -21.15 4.62 -6.09
CA ASP A 147 -22.03 5.37 -5.17
C ASP A 147 -22.59 6.67 -5.80
N GLY A 148 -22.25 6.96 -7.06
CA GLY A 148 -22.72 8.15 -7.78
C GLY A 148 -21.98 9.45 -7.39
N VAL A 149 -20.87 9.36 -6.68
CA VAL A 149 -20.03 10.48 -6.26
C VAL A 149 -19.48 11.22 -7.47
N LYS A 150 -19.37 12.55 -7.38
CA LYS A 150 -18.85 13.40 -8.47
C LYS A 150 -17.47 13.96 -8.21
N LYS A 151 -17.00 13.86 -6.97
CA LYS A 151 -15.75 14.47 -6.55
C LYS A 151 -15.04 13.59 -5.52
N ILE A 152 -13.75 13.39 -5.74
CA ILE A 152 -12.84 12.73 -4.80
C ILE A 152 -11.97 13.76 -4.13
N ILE A 153 -11.81 13.64 -2.83
CA ILE A 153 -10.97 14.50 -2.01
C ILE A 153 -9.93 13.64 -1.31
N THR A 154 -8.68 14.09 -1.30
CA THR A 154 -7.59 13.36 -0.64
C THR A 154 -6.48 14.29 -0.19
N GLU A 155 -5.62 13.77 0.66
CA GLU A 155 -4.34 14.38 1.01
C GLU A 155 -3.18 13.71 0.29
N THR A 156 -2.02 14.34 0.30
CA THR A 156 -0.76 13.68 -0.09
C THR A 156 0.45 14.34 0.57
N GLY A 157 1.39 13.54 1.04
CA GLY A 157 2.67 14.04 1.54
C GLY A 157 3.60 14.44 0.39
N ALA A 158 4.38 13.49 -0.13
CA ALA A 158 5.35 13.72 -1.22
C ALA A 158 4.74 13.67 -2.63
N GLY A 159 3.43 13.51 -2.77
CA GLY A 159 2.70 13.51 -4.03
C GLY A 159 2.43 12.14 -4.65
N GLN A 160 2.95 11.05 -4.11
CA GLN A 160 2.74 9.72 -4.69
C GLN A 160 1.28 9.25 -4.58
N TRP A 161 0.65 9.46 -3.43
CA TRP A 161 -0.76 9.11 -3.24
C TRP A 161 -1.66 10.00 -4.10
N GLY A 162 -1.48 11.31 -4.02
CA GLY A 162 -2.24 12.25 -4.86
C GLY A 162 -2.13 11.96 -6.36
N SER A 163 -0.93 11.56 -6.84
CA SER A 163 -0.77 11.14 -8.24
C SER A 163 -1.57 9.88 -8.57
N ALA A 164 -1.60 8.89 -7.67
CA ALA A 164 -2.36 7.66 -7.87
C ALA A 164 -3.87 7.93 -7.91
N VAL A 165 -4.36 8.80 -7.00
CA VAL A 165 -5.78 9.19 -6.94
C VAL A 165 -6.17 10.04 -8.14
N ALA A 166 -5.33 11.00 -8.56
CA ALA A 166 -5.59 11.81 -9.76
C ALA A 166 -5.72 10.94 -11.01
N PHE A 167 -4.83 9.96 -11.17
CA PHE A 167 -4.91 8.97 -12.25
C PHE A 167 -6.22 8.18 -12.19
N ALA A 168 -6.56 7.63 -11.02
CA ALA A 168 -7.80 6.88 -10.85
C ALA A 168 -9.04 7.74 -11.12
N ALA A 169 -9.10 8.96 -10.55
CA ALA A 169 -10.24 9.86 -10.74
C ALA A 169 -10.48 10.20 -12.22
N GLN A 170 -9.40 10.39 -12.99
CA GLN A 170 -9.51 10.61 -14.44
C GLN A 170 -10.15 9.43 -15.16
N LEU A 171 -9.76 8.19 -14.82
CA LEU A 171 -10.31 7.00 -15.46
C LEU A 171 -11.82 6.83 -15.24
N PHE A 172 -12.32 7.32 -14.10
CA PHE A 172 -13.75 7.27 -13.77
C PHE A 172 -14.49 8.59 -14.04
N GLY A 173 -13.82 9.59 -14.61
CA GLY A 173 -14.43 10.89 -14.93
C GLY A 173 -14.83 11.73 -13.72
N LEU A 174 -14.20 11.51 -12.56
CA LEU A 174 -14.47 12.22 -11.31
C LEU A 174 -13.55 13.44 -11.14
N LYS A 175 -14.07 14.51 -10.55
CA LYS A 175 -13.23 15.63 -10.10
C LYS A 175 -12.33 15.17 -8.96
N CYS A 176 -11.11 15.70 -8.87
CA CYS A 176 -10.14 15.33 -7.85
C CYS A 176 -9.53 16.58 -7.19
N GLU A 177 -9.68 16.67 -5.86
CA GLU A 177 -9.07 17.71 -5.03
C GLU A 177 -8.00 17.09 -4.13
N VAL A 178 -6.80 17.63 -4.16
CA VAL A 178 -5.64 17.07 -3.44
C VAL A 178 -5.02 18.12 -2.53
N PHE A 179 -5.04 17.89 -1.22
CA PHE A 179 -4.29 18.69 -0.24
C PHE A 179 -2.86 18.15 -0.13
N MET A 180 -1.89 18.86 -0.67
CA MET A 180 -0.49 18.43 -0.68
C MET A 180 0.33 19.18 0.36
N VAL A 181 1.09 18.46 1.18
CA VAL A 181 2.00 19.06 2.17
C VAL A 181 2.87 20.13 1.51
N ARG A 182 2.85 21.37 2.02
CA ARG A 182 3.48 22.57 1.44
C ARG A 182 4.97 22.42 1.16
N GLY A 183 5.71 21.79 2.07
CA GLY A 183 7.13 21.54 1.85
C GLY A 183 7.42 20.77 0.56
N PRO A 184 6.92 19.52 0.39
CA PRO A 184 7.02 18.79 -0.87
C PRO A 184 6.33 19.44 -2.07
N TYR A 185 5.21 20.16 -1.88
CA TYR A 185 4.54 20.92 -2.94
C TYR A 185 5.51 21.88 -3.65
N ASN A 186 6.33 22.59 -2.86
CA ASN A 186 7.34 23.51 -3.37
C ASN A 186 8.58 22.78 -3.93
N GLN A 187 9.03 21.72 -3.26
CA GLN A 187 10.28 21.01 -3.59
C GLN A 187 10.15 20.02 -4.77
N LYS A 188 8.92 19.54 -5.05
CA LYS A 188 8.66 18.49 -6.06
C LYS A 188 7.63 18.93 -7.10
N PRO A 189 7.92 19.96 -7.91
CA PRO A 189 6.94 20.51 -8.86
C PRO A 189 6.50 19.48 -9.92
N SER A 190 7.33 18.49 -10.25
CA SER A 190 6.97 17.42 -11.18
C SER A 190 5.78 16.59 -10.71
N ARG A 191 5.64 16.35 -9.41
CA ARG A 191 4.50 15.62 -8.84
C ARG A 191 3.21 16.40 -9.00
N ARG A 192 3.24 17.69 -8.72
CA ARG A 192 2.09 18.58 -8.91
C ARG A 192 1.68 18.64 -10.38
N ARG A 193 2.64 18.80 -11.30
CA ARG A 193 2.37 18.80 -12.75
C ARG A 193 1.72 17.51 -13.21
N LEU A 194 2.17 16.36 -12.70
CA LEU A 194 1.59 15.06 -13.03
C LEU A 194 0.12 14.97 -12.57
N MET A 195 -0.19 15.44 -11.36
CA MET A 195 -1.57 15.49 -10.86
C MET A 195 -2.45 16.41 -11.69
N HIS A 196 -1.95 17.60 -12.07
CA HIS A 196 -2.66 18.50 -12.99
C HIS A 196 -2.88 17.89 -14.39
N LEU A 197 -1.90 17.13 -14.91
CA LEU A 197 -2.05 16.43 -16.19
C LEU A 197 -3.25 15.45 -16.16
N TRP A 198 -3.51 14.84 -15.02
CA TRP A 198 -4.67 13.96 -14.79
C TRP A 198 -5.90 14.71 -14.26
N GLY A 199 -5.96 16.03 -14.42
CA GLY A 199 -7.14 16.85 -14.12
C GLY A 199 -7.37 17.15 -12.64
N ALA A 200 -6.46 16.80 -11.72
CA ALA A 200 -6.62 17.10 -10.31
C ALA A 200 -6.27 18.56 -10.01
N HIS A 201 -7.04 19.18 -9.12
CA HIS A 201 -6.69 20.43 -8.46
C HIS A 201 -5.83 20.14 -7.22
N VAL A 202 -4.74 20.88 -7.03
CA VAL A 202 -3.76 20.62 -5.97
C VAL A 202 -3.57 21.87 -5.10
N THR A 203 -3.98 21.78 -3.85
CA THR A 203 -3.88 22.84 -2.85
C THR A 203 -2.69 22.58 -1.91
N PRO A 204 -1.77 23.55 -1.66
CA PRO A 204 -0.74 23.41 -0.65
C PRO A 204 -1.32 23.46 0.75
N SER A 205 -1.01 22.46 1.59
CA SER A 205 -1.44 22.36 2.98
C SER A 205 -0.29 22.72 3.95
N PRO A 206 -0.53 23.61 4.93
CA PRO A 206 -1.78 24.24 5.32
C PRO A 206 -2.27 25.28 4.31
N SER A 207 -3.60 25.43 4.20
CA SER A 207 -4.28 26.36 3.30
C SER A 207 -5.26 27.28 4.06
N ASP A 208 -5.74 28.32 3.39
CA ASP A 208 -6.81 29.18 3.91
C ASP A 208 -8.23 28.63 3.68
N GLN A 209 -8.36 27.52 2.96
CA GLN A 209 -9.64 26.90 2.61
C GLN A 209 -10.33 26.21 3.77
N THR A 210 -9.58 25.82 4.80
CA THR A 210 -10.10 25.06 5.95
C THR A 210 -9.85 25.78 7.28
N SER A 211 -10.61 25.44 8.32
CA SER A 211 -10.40 26.01 9.65
C SER A 211 -9.07 25.57 10.26
N VAL A 212 -8.71 24.28 10.03
CA VAL A 212 -7.44 23.72 10.50
C VAL A 212 -6.26 24.40 9.82
N GLY A 213 -6.33 24.61 8.50
CA GLY A 213 -5.28 25.27 7.74
C GLY A 213 -5.09 26.71 8.13
N ARG A 214 -6.20 27.50 8.25
CA ARG A 214 -6.15 28.90 8.72
C ARG A 214 -5.55 29.03 10.10
N LYS A 215 -5.93 28.15 11.05
CA LYS A 215 -5.36 28.15 12.39
C LYS A 215 -3.85 27.97 12.36
N GLN A 216 -3.38 26.97 11.63
CA GLN A 216 -1.95 26.69 11.54
C GLN A 216 -1.16 27.79 10.84
N LEU A 217 -1.74 28.44 9.82
CA LEU A 217 -1.12 29.60 9.16
C LEU A 217 -1.10 30.84 10.04
N ALA A 218 -2.09 31.02 10.90
CA ALA A 218 -2.09 32.12 11.87
C ALA A 218 -1.01 31.93 12.96
N GLU A 219 -0.79 30.68 13.40
CA GLU A 219 0.29 30.36 14.35
C GLU A 219 1.68 30.42 13.70
N ASN A 220 1.80 29.99 12.46
CA ASN A 220 3.07 30.00 11.69
C ASN A 220 2.79 30.16 10.19
N PRO A 221 2.88 31.41 9.64
CA PRO A 221 2.65 31.69 8.24
C PRO A 221 3.61 30.93 7.30
N ASP A 222 4.81 30.63 7.75
CA ASP A 222 5.84 29.89 6.99
C ASP A 222 5.78 28.37 7.19
N SER A 223 4.72 27.88 7.82
CA SER A 223 4.54 26.45 8.09
C SER A 223 4.72 25.62 6.81
N ARG A 224 5.62 24.63 6.87
CA ARG A 224 5.83 23.66 5.79
C ARG A 224 4.74 22.58 5.74
N GLY A 225 3.85 22.55 6.72
CA GLY A 225 2.80 21.57 6.85
C GLY A 225 3.29 20.18 7.26
N SER A 226 2.36 19.33 7.62
CA SER A 226 2.55 17.91 7.90
C SER A 226 1.51 17.08 7.15
N LEU A 227 1.73 15.75 7.09
CA LEU A 227 0.72 14.85 6.53
C LEU A 227 -0.55 14.89 7.38
N GLY A 228 -0.43 14.92 8.71
CA GLY A 228 -1.58 15.03 9.62
C GLY A 228 -2.40 16.29 9.40
N THR A 229 -1.77 17.43 9.09
CA THR A 229 -2.47 18.66 8.72
C THR A 229 -3.24 18.48 7.41
N ALA A 230 -2.59 17.91 6.38
CA ALA A 230 -3.22 17.69 5.08
C ALA A 230 -4.40 16.71 5.16
N ILE A 231 -4.33 15.68 6.02
CA ILE A 231 -5.46 14.78 6.33
C ILE A 231 -6.61 15.56 6.95
N SER A 232 -6.35 16.37 7.99
CA SER A 232 -7.38 17.17 8.65
C SER A 232 -8.09 18.10 7.66
N GLU A 233 -7.33 18.77 6.79
CA GLU A 233 -7.89 19.68 5.78
C GLU A 233 -8.73 18.93 4.74
N ALA A 234 -8.25 17.78 4.25
CA ALA A 234 -8.98 16.97 3.28
C ALA A 234 -10.30 16.44 3.85
N ILE A 235 -10.30 15.94 5.09
CA ILE A 235 -11.52 15.47 5.79
C ILE A 235 -12.49 16.63 6.03
N GLU A 236 -12.01 17.77 6.55
CA GLU A 236 -12.85 18.95 6.77
C GLU A 236 -13.46 19.45 5.44
N TYR A 237 -12.70 19.42 4.36
CA TYR A 237 -13.20 19.85 3.06
C TYR A 237 -14.23 18.85 2.49
N ALA A 238 -13.99 17.53 2.66
CA ALA A 238 -14.90 16.49 2.22
C ALA A 238 -16.25 16.53 2.96
N SER A 239 -16.23 16.81 4.26
CA SER A 239 -17.45 16.85 5.08
C SER A 239 -18.42 18.00 4.75
N ARG A 240 -17.98 18.97 3.92
CA ARG A 240 -18.83 20.10 3.49
C ARG A 240 -19.69 19.79 2.26
N ASP A 241 -19.43 18.69 1.56
CA ASP A 241 -20.04 18.37 0.28
C ASP A 241 -20.47 16.90 0.24
N ALA A 242 -21.78 16.65 0.43
CA ALA A 242 -22.34 15.30 0.40
C ALA A 242 -22.13 14.57 -0.95
N GLY A 243 -21.85 15.29 -2.04
CA GLY A 243 -21.52 14.73 -3.36
C GLY A 243 -20.07 14.32 -3.50
N SER A 244 -19.28 14.39 -2.43
CA SER A 244 -17.87 14.01 -2.43
C SER A 244 -17.57 12.87 -1.45
N LYS A 245 -16.47 12.15 -1.71
CA LYS A 245 -15.92 11.16 -0.79
C LYS A 245 -14.42 11.39 -0.60
N TYR A 246 -13.97 11.12 0.63
CA TYR A 246 -12.58 11.10 0.99
C TYR A 246 -11.98 9.75 0.66
N VAL A 247 -10.77 9.73 0.09
CA VAL A 247 -9.98 8.51 -0.16
C VAL A 247 -8.63 8.64 0.51
N ILE A 248 -8.13 7.53 1.08
CA ILE A 248 -6.97 7.51 1.94
C ILE A 248 -5.92 6.50 1.48
N GLY A 249 -4.64 6.86 1.59
CA GLY A 249 -3.54 6.05 1.06
C GLY A 249 -2.94 5.02 2.02
N SER A 250 -3.48 4.88 3.25
CA SER A 250 -2.95 3.98 4.28
C SER A 250 -3.92 3.88 5.45
N ILE A 251 -3.57 3.10 6.49
CA ILE A 251 -4.22 2.95 7.80
C ILE A 251 -5.50 2.12 7.81
N GLN A 252 -6.41 2.27 6.85
CA GLN A 252 -7.67 1.53 6.79
C GLN A 252 -7.44 0.10 6.31
N ASN A 253 -8.25 -0.85 6.82
CA ASN A 253 -8.18 -2.27 6.43
C ASN A 253 -8.35 -2.45 4.93
N PHE A 254 -9.31 -1.76 4.30
CA PHE A 254 -9.51 -1.85 2.86
C PHE A 254 -8.29 -1.37 2.07
N VAL A 255 -7.50 -0.42 2.58
CA VAL A 255 -6.26 0.00 1.91
C VAL A 255 -5.20 -1.09 1.98
N LEU A 256 -5.03 -1.73 3.16
CA LEU A 256 -4.11 -2.83 3.36
C LEU A 256 -4.51 -4.03 2.49
N LEU A 257 -5.80 -4.34 2.46
CA LEU A 257 -6.43 -5.38 1.65
C LEU A 257 -6.12 -5.21 0.15
N HIS A 258 -6.38 -4.03 -0.43
CA HIS A 258 -6.15 -3.77 -1.85
C HIS A 258 -4.69 -3.96 -2.28
N GLN A 259 -3.74 -3.80 -1.37
CA GLN A 259 -2.33 -4.01 -1.69
C GLN A 259 -1.92 -5.49 -1.77
N THR A 260 -2.74 -6.41 -1.27
CA THR A 260 -2.37 -7.84 -1.18
C THR A 260 -2.19 -8.53 -2.54
N VAL A 261 -2.64 -7.94 -3.63
CA VAL A 261 -2.31 -8.37 -5.00
C VAL A 261 -0.80 -8.46 -5.22
N ILE A 262 0.01 -7.65 -4.52
CA ILE A 262 1.47 -7.63 -4.62
C ILE A 262 2.06 -8.97 -4.16
N GLY A 263 1.73 -9.40 -2.95
CA GLY A 263 2.24 -10.64 -2.38
C GLY A 263 1.69 -11.88 -3.08
N GLN A 264 0.42 -11.85 -3.51
CA GLN A 264 -0.18 -12.95 -4.26
C GLN A 264 0.55 -13.19 -5.59
N GLU A 265 0.83 -12.12 -6.36
CA GLU A 265 1.66 -12.24 -7.56
C GLU A 265 3.07 -12.78 -7.24
N CYS A 266 3.69 -12.32 -6.13
CA CYS A 266 5.00 -12.84 -5.73
C CYS A 266 4.97 -14.34 -5.46
N ILE A 267 3.94 -14.85 -4.78
CA ILE A 267 3.80 -16.29 -4.50
C ILE A 267 3.73 -17.08 -5.82
N THR A 268 2.91 -16.63 -6.78
CA THR A 268 2.81 -17.26 -8.10
C THR A 268 4.14 -17.17 -8.87
N GLN A 269 4.82 -16.02 -8.81
CA GLN A 269 6.12 -15.81 -9.46
C GLN A 269 7.21 -16.72 -8.88
N PHE A 270 7.30 -16.85 -7.57
CA PHE A 270 8.24 -17.76 -6.91
C PHE A 270 7.95 -19.22 -7.26
N GLY A 271 6.67 -19.60 -7.38
CA GLY A 271 6.27 -20.94 -7.83
C GLY A 271 6.80 -21.28 -9.23
N LYS A 272 6.90 -20.30 -10.15
CA LYS A 272 7.46 -20.54 -11.51
C LYS A 272 8.94 -20.90 -11.51
N VAL A 273 9.69 -20.56 -10.48
CA VAL A 273 11.13 -20.85 -10.36
C VAL A 273 11.43 -21.86 -9.24
N ASP A 274 10.40 -22.45 -8.67
CA ASP A 274 10.50 -23.41 -7.56
C ASP A 274 11.33 -22.84 -6.40
N GLU A 275 10.98 -21.63 -5.97
CA GLU A 275 11.61 -20.92 -4.85
C GLU A 275 10.55 -20.37 -3.90
N PHE A 276 10.99 -20.03 -2.69
CA PHE A 276 10.12 -19.40 -1.69
C PHE A 276 11.01 -18.53 -0.76
N PRO A 277 10.56 -17.35 -0.30
CA PRO A 277 11.39 -16.48 0.50
C PRO A 277 11.51 -16.94 1.95
N ASP A 278 12.72 -16.89 2.51
CA ASP A 278 12.99 -17.07 3.94
C ASP A 278 12.80 -15.77 4.72
N THR A 279 12.97 -14.62 4.04
CA THR A 279 12.89 -13.30 4.63
C THR A 279 12.18 -12.34 3.69
N ILE A 280 11.24 -11.57 4.22
CA ILE A 280 10.55 -10.50 3.51
C ILE A 280 10.86 -9.18 4.20
N ILE A 281 11.41 -8.22 3.46
CA ILE A 281 11.76 -6.90 3.95
C ILE A 281 10.92 -5.88 3.21
N ALA A 282 10.19 -5.03 3.94
CA ALA A 282 9.39 -3.98 3.31
C ALA A 282 9.39 -2.69 4.14
N PRO A 283 9.34 -1.51 3.48
CA PRO A 283 9.22 -0.26 4.18
C PRO A 283 7.84 -0.11 4.81
N LEU A 284 7.83 0.41 6.05
CA LEU A 284 6.60 0.65 6.79
C LEU A 284 6.40 2.15 7.01
N GLY A 285 5.49 2.74 6.21
CA GLY A 285 4.89 4.05 6.48
C GLY A 285 3.67 3.87 7.38
N GLY A 286 2.47 4.06 6.85
CA GLY A 286 1.21 3.76 7.54
C GLY A 286 0.76 2.29 7.48
N GLY A 287 1.56 1.38 6.90
CA GLY A 287 1.30 -0.06 6.85
C GLY A 287 1.05 -0.65 5.46
N ALA A 288 0.49 0.11 4.52
CA ALA A 288 -0.01 -0.42 3.24
C ALA A 288 1.05 -1.14 2.37
N ASN A 289 2.28 -0.63 2.29
CA ASN A 289 3.34 -1.27 1.51
C ASN A 289 3.74 -2.62 2.12
N PHE A 290 3.95 -2.62 3.44
CA PHE A 290 4.31 -3.84 4.18
C PHE A 290 3.20 -4.89 4.08
N ALA A 291 1.95 -4.51 4.36
CA ALA A 291 0.80 -5.40 4.28
C ALA A 291 0.66 -6.03 2.88
N GLY A 292 0.83 -5.23 1.84
CA GLY A 292 0.68 -5.67 0.46
C GLY A 292 1.57 -6.84 0.08
N ILE A 293 2.83 -6.83 0.50
CA ILE A 293 3.74 -7.92 0.21
C ILE A 293 3.72 -9.01 1.29
N ALA A 294 3.56 -8.67 2.58
CA ALA A 294 3.74 -9.61 3.68
C ALA A 294 2.48 -10.46 3.97
N PHE A 295 1.29 -9.86 3.96
CA PHE A 295 0.06 -10.54 4.39
C PHE A 295 -0.23 -11.84 3.61
N PRO A 296 -0.15 -11.90 2.27
CA PRO A 296 -0.37 -13.16 1.56
C PRO A 296 0.62 -14.28 1.94
N PHE A 297 1.86 -13.93 2.27
CA PHE A 297 2.83 -14.90 2.77
C PHE A 297 2.57 -15.31 4.23
N MET A 298 1.97 -14.43 5.03
CA MET A 298 1.59 -14.74 6.42
C MET A 298 0.54 -15.83 6.49
N GLU A 299 -0.30 -16.03 5.47
CA GLU A 299 -1.21 -17.17 5.40
C GLU A 299 -0.49 -18.49 5.66
N SER A 300 0.65 -18.72 4.98
CA SER A 300 1.43 -19.94 5.15
C SER A 300 2.11 -20.07 6.51
N VAL A 301 2.36 -18.96 7.18
CA VAL A 301 2.94 -18.93 8.53
C VAL A 301 1.85 -19.14 9.58
N LEU A 302 0.67 -18.52 9.40
CA LEU A 302 -0.48 -18.65 10.30
C LEU A 302 -1.00 -20.10 10.36
N ASN A 303 -1.00 -20.80 9.22
CA ASN A 303 -1.39 -22.21 9.14
C ASN A 303 -0.25 -23.19 9.47
N GLY A 304 0.95 -22.69 9.79
CA GLY A 304 2.11 -23.50 10.21
C GLY A 304 2.87 -24.21 9.09
N SER A 305 2.53 -23.98 7.82
CA SER A 305 3.15 -24.67 6.69
C SER A 305 4.54 -24.12 6.30
N LYS A 306 4.85 -22.88 6.65
CA LYS A 306 6.12 -22.21 6.35
C LYS A 306 6.63 -21.41 7.55
N LYS A 307 7.95 -21.12 7.52
CA LYS A 307 8.61 -20.18 8.43
C LYS A 307 9.22 -19.07 7.60
N ILE A 308 8.82 -17.83 7.84
CA ILE A 308 9.31 -16.64 7.14
C ILE A 308 9.63 -15.58 8.19
N LYS A 309 10.77 -14.91 8.03
CA LYS A 309 11.12 -13.74 8.81
C LYS A 309 10.56 -12.49 8.12
N PHE A 310 9.80 -11.67 8.82
CA PHE A 310 9.30 -10.39 8.30
C PHE A 310 10.07 -9.25 8.96
N ILE A 311 10.56 -8.31 8.15
CA ILE A 311 11.31 -7.14 8.61
C ILE A 311 10.60 -5.89 8.11
N ALA A 312 10.10 -5.08 9.04
CA ALA A 312 9.54 -3.77 8.75
C ALA A 312 10.64 -2.71 8.88
N SER A 313 10.92 -1.99 7.78
CA SER A 313 11.92 -0.92 7.75
C SER A 313 11.26 0.44 7.86
N GLU A 314 11.74 1.28 8.77
CA GLU A 314 11.24 2.64 8.98
C GLU A 314 12.36 3.68 8.97
N PRO A 315 12.06 4.98 8.75
CA PRO A 315 13.08 6.03 8.83
C PRO A 315 13.50 6.28 10.27
N ALA A 316 14.80 6.33 10.57
CA ALA A 316 15.33 6.68 11.88
C ALA A 316 14.87 8.06 12.41
N THR A 317 14.45 8.96 11.52
CA THR A 317 13.87 10.27 11.89
C THR A 317 12.38 10.24 12.22
N CYS A 318 11.76 9.05 12.15
CA CYS A 318 10.35 8.82 12.50
C CYS A 318 10.17 7.36 12.96
N PRO A 319 10.82 6.97 14.09
CA PRO A 319 10.99 5.58 14.53
C PRO A 319 9.77 5.10 15.32
N LYS A 320 8.60 5.07 14.70
CA LYS A 320 7.33 4.76 15.36
C LYS A 320 7.19 3.32 15.84
N LEU A 321 7.90 2.37 15.20
CA LEU A 321 7.91 0.95 15.64
C LEU A 321 8.91 0.69 16.74
N SER A 322 10.09 1.33 16.65
CA SER A 322 11.20 1.11 17.58
C SER A 322 11.12 1.99 18.82
N GLU A 323 10.59 3.21 18.71
CA GLU A 323 10.52 4.19 19.80
C GLU A 323 9.09 4.67 20.10
N GLY A 324 8.10 4.34 19.25
CA GLY A 324 6.70 4.68 19.46
C GLY A 324 5.98 3.72 20.41
N GLU A 325 4.83 4.16 20.89
CA GLU A 325 3.95 3.37 21.76
C GLU A 325 2.78 2.80 20.96
N PHE A 326 2.36 1.57 21.32
CA PHE A 326 1.10 1.03 20.82
C PHE A 326 -0.05 1.52 21.70
N ARG A 327 -0.83 2.44 21.17
CA ARG A 327 -2.00 3.04 21.86
C ARG A 327 -3.02 3.57 20.88
N TYR A 328 -4.17 3.93 21.37
CA TYR A 328 -5.14 4.71 20.59
C TYR A 328 -4.62 6.12 20.35
N ASP A 329 -4.65 6.56 19.10
CA ASP A 329 -4.26 7.92 18.71
C ASP A 329 -5.00 8.35 17.43
N TYR A 330 -4.99 9.65 17.14
CA TYR A 330 -5.53 10.21 15.92
C TYR A 330 -4.56 10.02 14.75
N GLY A 331 -5.09 9.82 13.55
CA GLY A 331 -4.29 9.79 12.32
C GLY A 331 -3.96 11.19 11.78
N ASP A 332 -4.43 12.28 12.44
CA ASP A 332 -4.33 13.63 11.97
C ASP A 332 -4.18 14.65 13.11
N VAL A 333 -3.61 15.83 12.80
CA VAL A 333 -3.32 16.89 13.79
C VAL A 333 -4.61 17.55 14.29
N GLY A 334 -5.61 17.71 13.43
CA GLY A 334 -6.88 18.37 13.74
C GLY A 334 -7.92 17.49 14.41
N LYS A 335 -7.56 16.22 14.73
CA LYS A 335 -8.44 15.25 15.39
C LYS A 335 -9.77 15.04 14.66
N LYS A 336 -9.70 14.97 13.33
CA LYS A 336 -10.84 14.72 12.43
C LYS A 336 -11.02 13.24 12.11
N THR A 337 -9.96 12.43 12.31
CA THR A 337 -10.03 10.98 12.18
C THR A 337 -10.58 10.34 13.45
N PRO A 338 -11.10 9.09 13.37
CA PRO A 338 -11.34 8.30 14.56
C PRO A 338 -10.02 7.96 15.28
N LEU A 339 -10.15 7.39 16.47
CA LEU A 339 -9.02 6.87 17.25
C LEU A 339 -8.65 5.47 16.76
N PHE A 340 -7.43 5.34 16.25
CA PHE A 340 -6.91 4.05 15.77
C PHE A 340 -6.01 3.40 16.80
N PRO A 341 -6.11 2.08 17.05
CA PRO A 341 -5.09 1.34 17.79
C PRO A 341 -3.87 1.20 16.88
N MET A 342 -2.75 1.84 17.23
CA MET A 342 -1.59 1.92 16.35
C MET A 342 -0.29 2.21 17.10
N TYR A 343 0.85 1.88 16.47
CA TYR A 343 2.13 2.40 16.92
C TYR A 343 2.26 3.87 16.51
N THR A 344 2.52 4.74 17.46
CA THR A 344 2.53 6.19 17.25
C THR A 344 3.61 6.88 18.07
N LEU A 345 4.16 7.97 17.51
CA LEU A 345 5.00 8.97 18.20
C LEU A 345 4.17 10.17 18.68
N GLY A 346 2.85 10.14 18.42
CA GLY A 346 1.92 11.23 18.66
C GLY A 346 1.37 11.82 17.36
N HIS A 347 0.07 12.15 17.35
CA HIS A 347 -0.60 12.76 16.20
C HIS A 347 -0.09 14.17 15.86
N ASP A 348 0.52 14.84 16.81
CA ASP A 348 1.16 16.16 16.72
C ASP A 348 2.68 16.11 16.48
N PHE A 349 3.27 14.91 16.43
CA PHE A 349 4.71 14.73 16.21
C PHE A 349 5.15 15.34 14.88
N MET A 350 6.12 16.26 14.95
CA MET A 350 6.72 16.93 13.78
C MET A 350 8.13 16.37 13.51
N PRO A 351 8.29 15.54 12.48
CA PRO A 351 9.58 14.97 12.13
C PRO A 351 10.61 16.05 11.76
N VAL A 352 11.84 15.88 12.20
CA VAL A 352 12.95 16.78 11.84
C VAL A 352 13.10 16.87 10.33
N PRO A 353 13.29 18.08 9.76
CA PRO A 353 13.54 18.23 8.34
C PRO A 353 14.83 17.51 7.93
N ASN A 354 14.72 16.47 7.14
CA ASN A 354 15.87 15.83 6.50
C ASN A 354 15.52 15.50 5.04
N HIS A 355 16.53 15.13 4.28
CA HIS A 355 16.42 14.85 2.85
C HIS A 355 15.77 13.49 2.53
N SER A 356 14.91 12.95 3.38
CA SER A 356 14.20 11.70 3.07
C SER A 356 13.12 11.94 2.00
N GLY A 357 13.18 11.19 0.93
CA GLY A 357 12.22 11.28 -0.17
C GLY A 357 10.80 10.79 0.16
N ARG A 358 10.51 10.46 1.42
CA ARG A 358 9.23 9.91 1.88
C ARG A 358 8.57 10.82 2.91
N PRO A 359 7.22 10.93 2.90
CA PRO A 359 6.50 11.59 3.99
C PRO A 359 6.77 10.83 5.28
N LYS A 360 7.08 11.58 6.31
CA LYS A 360 7.29 11.08 7.64
C LYS A 360 5.92 10.93 8.26
N ILE A 361 5.47 9.69 8.39
CA ILE A 361 4.20 9.33 9.01
C ILE A 361 4.54 8.92 10.43
N SER A 362 4.00 9.66 11.41
CA SER A 362 4.27 9.43 12.83
C SER A 362 3.54 8.22 13.43
N TRP A 363 2.74 7.52 12.62
CA TRP A 363 1.91 6.40 13.03
C TRP A 363 1.88 5.28 11.98
N CYS A 364 1.57 4.06 12.41
CA CYS A 364 1.27 2.95 11.51
C CYS A 364 0.28 1.98 12.15
N ARG A 365 -0.66 1.51 11.35
CA ARG A 365 -1.59 0.47 11.71
C ARG A 365 -1.07 -0.88 11.21
N ILE A 366 -0.49 -1.64 12.10
CA ILE A 366 -0.20 -3.07 11.97
C ILE A 366 -0.63 -3.79 13.25
N ASP A 367 -1.69 -3.30 13.87
CA ASP A 367 -2.36 -3.92 15.01
C ASP A 367 -2.75 -5.37 14.72
N HIS A 368 -3.03 -5.72 13.47
CA HIS A 368 -3.19 -7.10 13.01
C HIS A 368 -2.01 -8.00 13.38
N LEU A 369 -0.82 -7.43 13.61
CA LEU A 369 0.39 -8.14 13.96
C LEU A 369 0.81 -7.94 15.43
N SER A 370 0.08 -7.16 16.21
CA SER A 370 0.40 -6.89 17.62
C SER A 370 0.40 -8.17 18.47
N THR A 371 -0.45 -9.14 18.13
CA THR A 371 -0.47 -10.48 18.71
C THR A 371 0.73 -11.35 18.31
N TYR A 372 1.50 -10.92 17.32
CA TYR A 372 2.64 -11.64 16.74
C TYR A 372 3.94 -10.83 16.86
N LYS A 373 4.12 -10.11 17.97
CA LYS A 373 5.31 -9.25 18.24
C LYS A 373 6.67 -9.94 18.00
N GLY A 374 6.74 -11.25 18.13
CA GLY A 374 7.96 -12.03 17.86
C GLY A 374 8.31 -12.21 16.37
N TRP A 375 7.45 -11.80 15.44
CA TRP A 375 7.66 -11.99 14.00
C TRP A 375 8.17 -10.74 13.29
N LEU A 376 8.00 -9.57 13.92
CA LEU A 376 8.47 -8.32 13.37
C LEU A 376 9.84 -7.98 13.92
N TYR A 377 10.82 -7.92 13.05
CA TYR A 377 12.13 -7.36 13.35
C TYR A 377 12.17 -5.92 12.86
N HIS A 378 12.60 -5.02 13.74
CA HIS A 378 12.79 -3.61 13.41
C HIS A 378 14.21 -3.45 12.87
N GLY A 379 14.35 -3.02 11.62
CA GLY A 379 15.63 -2.63 11.03
C GLY A 379 15.66 -1.10 10.91
N THR A 380 16.63 -0.48 11.52
CA THR A 380 16.95 0.96 11.35
C THR A 380 17.80 1.20 10.12
#